data_864a737549e8ad442076ee5f4b59c6f8
#
_entry.id   864a737549e8ad442076ee5f4b59c6f8
#
_cell.length_a   1.000
_cell.length_b   1.000
_cell.length_c   1.000
_cell.angle_alpha   90.00
_cell.angle_beta   90.00
_cell.angle_gamma   90.00
#
_symmetry.space_group_name_H-M   'P 1'
#
loop_
_entity.id
_entity.type
_entity.pdbx_description
1 polymer ?
#
loop_
_entity_poly.entity_id
_entity_poly.type
_entity_poly.pdbx_seq_one_letter_code
_entity_poly.pdbx_strand_id
1 'polypeptide(L)'
;MKDCREEWYDAEAKVAVTFADVTTAAQDLASRHLCGPTSAHYLAKALAAAALLAAETGEKGECVSVQMKCTGPLGGFNVECTSEGTLRGYTEKTVLDGFDGEGEPDDRKVLGSRQLQITRSVPGRILSQGISNSIDGYLAGSLQRKACIYLSAKVDNEVEVLQARGVLVEALPDSAMSVTAFIPGDLSSSPRDMLAQMGLGKAELKNTVPLGFACRCSPERAASMLNALDEKERAELPPEIDITCHMCGRTFTVAVQG
;
A
#
# COMPACT_ATOMS: atom_id res chain seq x y z
N MET A 1 -15.03 -11.53 -1.19
CA MET A 1 -15.46 -10.38 -0.35
C MET A 1 -15.09 -9.12 -1.14
N LYS A 2 -15.81 -8.02 -1.01
CA LYS A 2 -15.45 -6.78 -1.72
C LYS A 2 -14.37 -6.05 -0.91
N ASP A 3 -13.31 -5.58 -1.54
CA ASP A 3 -12.23 -4.86 -0.87
C ASP A 3 -12.78 -3.68 -0.05
N CYS A 4 -12.37 -3.58 1.21
CA CYS A 4 -12.81 -2.50 2.10
C CYS A 4 -11.81 -2.28 3.25
N ARG A 5 -11.91 -1.10 3.86
CA ARG A 5 -11.30 -0.76 5.14
C ARG A 5 -12.40 -0.57 6.18
N GLU A 6 -12.26 -1.23 7.32
CA GLU A 6 -13.16 -1.10 8.47
C GLU A 6 -12.42 -0.52 9.66
N GLU A 7 -13.01 0.46 10.32
CA GLU A 7 -12.45 1.15 11.46
C GLU A 7 -13.31 0.87 12.69
N TRP A 8 -12.72 0.23 13.68
CA TRP A 8 -13.38 -0.24 14.89
C TRP A 8 -12.82 0.46 16.13
N TYR A 9 -13.63 0.66 17.14
CA TYR A 9 -13.21 1.26 18.41
C TYR A 9 -13.82 0.55 19.60
N ASP A 10 -12.97 0.14 20.55
CA ASP A 10 -13.38 -0.36 21.87
C ASP A 10 -13.21 0.76 22.90
N ALA A 11 -14.32 1.28 23.41
CA ALA A 11 -14.34 2.41 24.34
C ALA A 11 -13.86 2.02 25.75
N GLU A 12 -14.05 0.75 26.16
CA GLU A 12 -13.61 0.26 27.45
C GLU A 12 -12.10 0.03 27.47
N ALA A 13 -11.58 -0.62 26.44
CA ALA A 13 -10.14 -0.86 26.29
C ALA A 13 -9.40 0.38 25.82
N LYS A 14 -10.07 1.38 25.26
CA LYS A 14 -9.50 2.55 24.57
C LYS A 14 -8.52 2.14 23.45
N VAL A 15 -9.00 1.22 22.62
CA VAL A 15 -8.22 0.67 21.49
C VAL A 15 -8.98 0.91 20.20
N ALA A 16 -8.27 1.46 19.22
CA ALA A 16 -8.73 1.54 17.84
C ALA A 16 -8.13 0.39 17.04
N VAL A 17 -8.93 -0.24 16.18
CA VAL A 17 -8.49 -1.31 15.29
C VAL A 17 -8.99 -1.02 13.89
N THR A 18 -8.06 -0.98 12.94
CA THR A 18 -8.38 -0.82 11.52
C THR A 18 -8.04 -2.11 10.78
N PHE A 19 -8.99 -2.62 10.02
CA PHE A 19 -8.81 -3.76 9.11
C PHE A 19 -8.83 -3.26 7.67
N ALA A 20 -7.99 -3.84 6.81
CA ALA A 20 -8.03 -3.61 5.37
C ALA A 20 -7.96 -4.94 4.63
N ASP A 21 -8.87 -5.13 3.67
CA ASP A 21 -8.80 -6.17 2.65
C ASP A 21 -8.65 -5.49 1.30
N VAL A 22 -7.57 -5.79 0.58
CA VAL A 22 -7.21 -5.19 -0.72
C VAL A 22 -6.95 -6.28 -1.76
N THR A 23 -7.49 -7.47 -1.56
CA THR A 23 -7.19 -8.66 -2.35
C THR A 23 -7.45 -8.44 -3.85
N THR A 24 -8.61 -7.87 -4.20
CA THR A 24 -8.98 -7.61 -5.60
C THR A 24 -8.10 -6.52 -6.21
N ALA A 25 -7.86 -5.42 -5.50
CA ALA A 25 -7.00 -4.33 -5.99
C ALA A 25 -5.55 -4.79 -6.17
N ALA A 26 -5.05 -5.65 -5.28
CA ALA A 26 -3.72 -6.24 -5.39
C ALA A 26 -3.62 -7.16 -6.61
N GLN A 27 -4.63 -8.01 -6.88
CA GLN A 27 -4.70 -8.83 -8.09
C GLN A 27 -4.70 -7.97 -9.36
N ASP A 28 -5.54 -6.93 -9.41
CA ASP A 28 -5.61 -6.04 -10.56
C ASP A 28 -4.25 -5.40 -10.87
N LEU A 29 -3.53 -4.94 -9.85
CA LEU A 29 -2.23 -4.29 -10.01
C LEU A 29 -1.12 -5.31 -10.33
N ALA A 30 -1.09 -6.47 -9.69
CA ALA A 30 -0.15 -7.54 -9.99
C ALA A 30 -0.25 -7.99 -11.47
N SER A 31 -1.48 -8.17 -11.97
CA SER A 31 -1.73 -8.53 -13.36
C SER A 31 -1.32 -7.44 -14.35
N ARG A 32 -1.59 -6.15 -14.03
CA ARG A 32 -1.23 -5.00 -14.88
C ARG A 32 0.27 -4.79 -15.00
N HIS A 33 0.99 -5.07 -13.94
CA HIS A 33 2.45 -4.93 -13.89
C HIS A 33 3.18 -6.21 -14.30
N LEU A 34 2.45 -7.29 -14.63
CA LEU A 34 3.02 -8.61 -14.96
C LEU A 34 3.99 -9.08 -13.85
N CYS A 35 3.54 -8.96 -12.60
CA CYS A 35 4.33 -9.39 -11.46
C CYS A 35 4.52 -10.91 -11.44
N GLY A 36 5.69 -11.38 -11.00
CA GLY A 36 5.88 -12.73 -10.51
C GLY A 36 5.32 -12.87 -9.08
N PRO A 37 5.23 -14.10 -8.54
CA PRO A 37 4.62 -14.38 -7.23
C PRO A 37 5.22 -13.55 -6.09
N THR A 38 6.54 -13.45 -6.03
CA THR A 38 7.25 -12.71 -4.99
C THR A 38 6.96 -11.21 -5.04
N SER A 39 7.01 -10.60 -6.22
CA SER A 39 6.71 -9.17 -6.37
C SER A 39 5.25 -8.87 -6.07
N ALA A 40 4.31 -9.73 -6.51
CA ALA A 40 2.90 -9.63 -6.19
C ALA A 40 2.65 -9.71 -4.67
N HIS A 41 3.36 -10.59 -3.95
CA HIS A 41 3.28 -10.70 -2.50
C HIS A 41 3.65 -9.39 -1.80
N TYR A 42 4.79 -8.76 -2.17
CA TYR A 42 5.19 -7.49 -1.55
C TYR A 42 4.31 -6.32 -1.98
N LEU A 43 3.85 -6.28 -3.22
CA LEU A 43 2.89 -5.29 -3.69
C LEU A 43 1.58 -5.37 -2.89
N ALA A 44 1.05 -6.56 -2.67
CA ALA A 44 -0.16 -6.81 -1.89
C ALA A 44 -0.01 -6.35 -0.43
N LYS A 45 1.08 -6.71 0.24
CA LYS A 45 1.39 -6.20 1.60
C LYS A 45 1.51 -4.68 1.65
N ALA A 46 2.18 -4.08 0.67
CA ALA A 46 2.36 -2.63 0.59
C ALA A 46 1.02 -1.89 0.40
N LEU A 47 0.13 -2.40 -0.46
CA LEU A 47 -1.21 -1.84 -0.67
C LEU A 47 -2.07 -1.92 0.60
N ALA A 48 -2.03 -3.05 1.30
CA ALA A 48 -2.73 -3.20 2.58
C ALA A 48 -2.21 -2.19 3.62
N ALA A 49 -0.89 -1.99 3.69
CA ALA A 49 -0.28 -1.00 4.57
C ALA A 49 -0.73 0.43 4.23
N ALA A 50 -0.73 0.82 2.95
CA ALA A 50 -1.20 2.13 2.52
C ALA A 50 -2.69 2.34 2.85
N ALA A 51 -3.52 1.31 2.67
CA ALA A 51 -4.95 1.35 3.02
C ALA A 51 -5.17 1.58 4.51
N LEU A 52 -4.39 0.90 5.38
CA LEU A 52 -4.47 1.07 6.84
C LEU A 52 -4.04 2.48 7.26
N LEU A 53 -2.92 2.97 6.75
CA LEU A 53 -2.41 4.30 7.08
C LEU A 53 -3.33 5.43 6.54
N ALA A 54 -4.10 5.17 5.50
CA ALA A 54 -5.08 6.10 4.97
C ALA A 54 -6.35 6.23 5.84
N ALA A 55 -6.52 5.43 6.89
CA ALA A 55 -7.61 5.61 7.87
C ALA A 55 -7.54 6.96 8.60
N GLU A 56 -6.36 7.57 8.65
CA GLU A 56 -6.11 8.82 9.35
C GLU A 56 -6.25 10.06 8.47
N THR A 57 -6.60 9.88 7.21
CA THR A 57 -6.79 11.00 6.29
C THR A 57 -8.07 11.77 6.65
N GLY A 58 -7.94 13.07 6.89
CA GLY A 58 -9.03 13.94 7.32
C GLY A 58 -9.58 14.85 6.22
N GLU A 59 -8.80 15.08 5.17
CA GLU A 59 -9.17 15.99 4.09
C GLU A 59 -9.57 15.20 2.84
N LYS A 60 -10.55 15.72 2.11
CA LYS A 60 -10.94 15.15 0.81
C LYS A 60 -9.77 15.24 -0.18
N GLY A 61 -9.48 14.11 -0.85
CA GLY A 61 -8.36 14.02 -1.79
C GLY A 61 -7.01 13.88 -1.11
N GLU A 62 -6.97 13.73 0.22
CA GLU A 62 -5.74 13.39 0.92
C GLU A 62 -5.25 12.00 0.50
N CYS A 63 -3.94 11.88 0.33
CA CYS A 63 -3.28 10.67 -0.15
C CYS A 63 -2.14 10.30 0.78
N VAL A 64 -2.08 9.03 1.16
CA VAL A 64 -0.93 8.43 1.82
C VAL A 64 -0.12 7.69 0.76
N SER A 65 1.16 8.03 0.63
CA SER A 65 2.14 7.30 -0.18
C SER A 65 3.09 6.55 0.75
N VAL A 66 3.32 5.28 0.47
CA VAL A 66 4.32 4.43 1.14
C VAL A 66 5.33 4.00 0.09
N GLN A 67 6.52 4.58 0.17
CA GLN A 67 7.65 4.24 -0.68
C GLN A 67 8.68 3.46 0.13
N MET A 68 9.15 2.36 -0.41
CA MET A 68 10.28 1.61 0.11
C MET A 68 11.40 1.56 -0.92
N LYS A 69 12.64 1.80 -0.47
CA LYS A 69 13.86 1.45 -1.19
C LYS A 69 14.57 0.37 -0.41
N CYS A 70 15.07 -0.64 -1.11
CA CYS A 70 15.79 -1.74 -0.47
C CYS A 70 17.00 -2.19 -1.31
N THR A 71 17.96 -2.84 -0.64
CA THR A 71 19.19 -3.32 -1.29
C THR A 71 19.06 -4.71 -1.88
N GLY A 72 17.98 -5.42 -1.54
CA GLY A 72 17.68 -6.74 -2.07
C GLY A 72 17.10 -6.70 -3.48
N PRO A 73 16.90 -7.88 -4.10
CA PRO A 73 16.49 -8.00 -5.50
C PRO A 73 15.17 -7.33 -5.87
N LEU A 74 14.26 -7.11 -4.92
CA LEU A 74 13.01 -6.35 -5.17
C LEU A 74 13.28 -4.89 -5.57
N GLY A 75 14.37 -4.27 -5.08
CA GLY A 75 14.69 -2.86 -5.29
C GLY A 75 13.82 -1.89 -4.49
N GLY A 76 12.54 -2.18 -4.35
CA GLY A 76 11.59 -1.39 -3.61
C GLY A 76 10.17 -1.43 -4.17
N PHE A 77 9.33 -0.55 -3.64
CA PHE A 77 7.97 -0.33 -4.13
C PHE A 77 7.53 1.12 -3.87
N ASN A 78 6.50 1.56 -4.58
CA ASN A 78 5.77 2.78 -4.30
C ASN A 78 4.28 2.53 -4.46
N VAL A 79 3.51 2.73 -3.39
CA VAL A 79 2.07 2.53 -3.35
C VAL A 79 1.37 3.74 -2.74
N GLU A 80 0.14 3.99 -3.16
CA GLU A 80 -0.68 5.09 -2.65
C GLU A 80 -2.10 4.62 -2.33
N CYS A 81 -2.67 5.20 -1.28
CA CYS A 81 -4.09 5.11 -0.98
C CYS A 81 -4.66 6.50 -0.69
N THR A 82 -5.78 6.85 -1.29
CA THR A 82 -6.48 8.13 -1.01
C THR A 82 -7.48 7.98 0.13
N SER A 83 -7.94 9.12 0.66
CA SER A 83 -9.03 9.17 1.64
C SER A 83 -10.29 8.47 1.16
N GLU A 84 -10.56 8.48 -0.14
CA GLU A 84 -11.71 7.84 -0.77
C GLU A 84 -11.51 6.34 -1.04
N GLY A 85 -10.35 5.77 -0.67
CA GLY A 85 -10.06 4.33 -0.80
C GLY A 85 -9.53 3.91 -2.16
N THR A 86 -9.04 4.83 -3.00
CA THR A 86 -8.42 4.46 -4.27
C THR A 86 -6.97 4.06 -4.09
N LEU A 87 -6.61 2.88 -4.61
CA LEU A 87 -5.30 2.28 -4.52
C LEU A 87 -4.59 2.28 -5.86
N ARG A 88 -3.28 2.51 -5.85
CA ARG A 88 -2.39 2.32 -7.00
C ARG A 88 -0.95 2.14 -6.52
N GLY A 89 -0.10 1.58 -7.37
CA GLY A 89 1.31 1.40 -7.01
C GLY A 89 2.00 0.33 -7.83
N TYR A 90 3.29 0.18 -7.58
CA TYR A 90 4.17 -0.76 -8.29
C TYR A 90 5.33 -1.22 -7.41
N THR A 91 6.00 -2.29 -7.84
CA THR A 91 7.30 -2.72 -7.35
C THR A 91 8.38 -2.38 -8.38
N GLU A 92 9.60 -2.04 -7.93
CA GLU A 92 10.71 -1.68 -8.84
C GLU A 92 11.09 -2.85 -9.76
N LYS A 93 11.01 -4.07 -9.27
CA LYS A 93 11.18 -5.29 -10.05
C LYS A 93 9.89 -6.10 -10.01
N THR A 94 9.39 -6.46 -11.18
CA THR A 94 8.13 -7.19 -11.31
C THR A 94 8.34 -8.71 -11.32
N VAL A 95 9.49 -9.19 -11.76
CA VAL A 95 9.89 -10.61 -11.74
C VAL A 95 11.24 -10.74 -11.05
N LEU A 96 11.37 -11.69 -10.17
CA LEU A 96 12.58 -11.92 -9.37
C LEU A 96 13.13 -13.32 -9.65
N ASP A 97 14.04 -13.43 -10.63
CA ASP A 97 14.67 -14.70 -11.00
C ASP A 97 15.30 -15.40 -9.79
N GLY A 98 14.94 -16.65 -9.58
CA GLY A 98 15.39 -17.46 -8.45
C GLY A 98 14.74 -17.18 -7.10
N PHE A 99 13.76 -16.28 -7.04
CA PHE A 99 12.96 -15.97 -5.84
C PHE A 99 11.46 -16.26 -6.02
N ASP A 100 11.01 -16.38 -7.26
CA ASP A 100 9.63 -16.73 -7.58
C ASP A 100 9.49 -18.26 -7.44
N GLY A 101 8.97 -18.70 -6.29
CA GLY A 101 8.82 -20.11 -5.92
C GLY A 101 7.69 -20.31 -4.92
N GLU A 102 7.53 -21.55 -4.44
CA GLU A 102 6.49 -21.89 -3.46
C GLU A 102 6.79 -21.31 -2.08
N GLY A 103 5.73 -20.81 -1.43
CA GLY A 103 5.75 -20.38 -0.04
C GLY A 103 5.95 -18.88 0.17
N GLU A 104 6.01 -18.49 1.43
CA GLU A 104 6.20 -17.09 1.81
C GLU A 104 7.65 -16.66 1.55
N PRO A 105 7.87 -15.52 0.83
CA PRO A 105 9.22 -15.04 0.53
C PRO A 105 10.01 -14.70 1.80
N ASP A 106 11.32 -15.01 1.78
CA ASP A 106 12.24 -14.63 2.87
C ASP A 106 12.60 -13.12 2.75
N ASP A 107 12.02 -12.32 3.64
CA ASP A 107 12.24 -10.87 3.71
C ASP A 107 13.73 -10.47 3.71
N ARG A 108 14.60 -11.24 4.38
CA ARG A 108 16.03 -10.92 4.47
C ARG A 108 16.72 -11.05 3.12
N LYS A 109 16.32 -12.05 2.34
CA LYS A 109 16.90 -12.31 1.01
C LYS A 109 16.33 -11.38 -0.04
N VAL A 110 15.02 -11.12 0.01
CA VAL A 110 14.31 -10.33 -1.02
C VAL A 110 14.45 -8.84 -0.80
N LEU A 111 14.40 -8.36 0.44
CA LEU A 111 14.46 -6.92 0.76
C LEU A 111 15.86 -6.46 1.16
N GLY A 112 16.63 -7.29 1.89
CA GLY A 112 17.90 -6.84 2.48
C GLY A 112 17.71 -5.64 3.42
N SER A 113 18.62 -4.67 3.38
CA SER A 113 18.46 -3.40 4.10
C SER A 113 17.43 -2.53 3.41
N ARG A 114 16.54 -1.90 4.19
CA ARG A 114 15.41 -1.15 3.66
C ARG A 114 15.22 0.19 4.35
N GLN A 115 14.68 1.14 3.60
CA GLN A 115 14.23 2.43 4.08
C GLN A 115 12.83 2.71 3.55
N LEU A 116 11.91 3.04 4.45
CA LEU A 116 10.53 3.45 4.15
C LEU A 116 10.43 4.96 4.27
N GLN A 117 9.74 5.57 3.32
CA GLN A 117 9.28 6.95 3.37
C GLN A 117 7.77 6.95 3.28
N ILE A 118 7.12 7.53 4.29
CA ILE A 118 5.66 7.65 4.33
C ILE A 118 5.32 9.13 4.22
N THR A 119 4.52 9.48 3.22
CA THR A 119 4.15 10.87 2.90
C THR A 119 2.64 11.00 2.89
N ARG A 120 2.11 11.99 3.60
CA ARG A 120 0.72 12.43 3.51
C ARG A 120 0.67 13.73 2.72
N SER A 121 -0.22 13.81 1.75
CA SER A 121 -0.32 14.95 0.85
C SER A 121 -1.75 15.19 0.39
N VAL A 122 -2.06 16.44 0.07
CA VAL A 122 -3.21 16.84 -0.74
C VAL A 122 -2.69 17.38 -2.08
N PRO A 123 -3.53 17.57 -3.09
CA PRO A 123 -3.08 18.13 -4.37
C PRO A 123 -2.26 19.42 -4.19
N GLY A 124 -1.02 19.39 -4.66
CA GLY A 124 -0.09 20.52 -4.61
C GLY A 124 0.62 20.77 -3.27
N ARG A 125 0.36 19.99 -2.18
CA ARG A 125 0.98 20.22 -0.87
C ARG A 125 1.26 18.93 -0.12
N ILE A 126 2.47 18.80 0.42
CA ILE A 126 2.82 17.77 1.40
C ILE A 126 2.35 18.24 2.79
N LEU A 127 1.62 17.37 3.50
CA LEU A 127 1.14 17.62 4.86
C LEU A 127 2.15 17.12 5.89
N SER A 128 2.67 15.92 5.69
CA SER A 128 3.70 15.33 6.55
C SER A 128 4.53 14.31 5.79
N GLN A 129 5.76 14.10 6.26
CA GLN A 129 6.66 13.09 5.72
C GLN A 129 7.50 12.50 6.87
N GLY A 130 7.66 11.19 6.86
CA GLY A 130 8.52 10.48 7.81
C GLY A 130 9.34 9.39 7.13
N ILE A 131 10.52 9.15 7.70
CA ILE A 131 11.46 8.12 7.23
C ILE A 131 11.71 7.13 8.35
N SER A 132 11.65 5.84 8.05
CA SER A 132 11.90 4.76 9.00
C SER A 132 12.39 3.50 8.27
N ASN A 133 12.77 2.47 8.98
CA ASN A 133 13.05 1.15 8.42
C ASN A 133 11.85 0.17 8.49
N SER A 134 10.78 0.57 9.17
CA SER A 134 9.53 -0.18 9.28
C SER A 134 8.35 0.75 9.52
N ILE A 135 7.13 0.27 9.28
CA ILE A 135 5.90 1.02 9.56
C ILE A 135 5.73 1.20 11.08
N ASP A 136 5.96 0.17 11.89
CA ASP A 136 5.91 0.29 13.35
C ASP A 136 6.91 1.34 13.87
N GLY A 137 8.13 1.37 13.30
CA GLY A 137 9.12 2.39 13.62
C GLY A 137 8.66 3.81 13.24
N TYR A 138 7.92 3.96 12.13
CA TYR A 138 7.30 5.24 11.75
C TYR A 138 6.19 5.63 12.72
N LEU A 139 5.29 4.71 13.07
CA LEU A 139 4.19 4.97 14.00
C LEU A 139 4.72 5.38 15.39
N ALA A 140 5.69 4.65 15.90
CA ALA A 140 6.29 4.93 17.21
C ALA A 140 7.19 6.17 17.22
N GLY A 141 8.08 6.31 16.23
CA GLY A 141 9.10 7.35 16.21
C GLY A 141 8.61 8.68 15.66
N SER A 142 7.94 8.66 14.48
CA SER A 142 7.52 9.90 13.82
C SER A 142 6.16 10.39 14.34
N LEU A 143 5.23 9.49 14.64
CA LEU A 143 3.88 9.84 15.11
C LEU A 143 3.71 9.71 16.62
N GLN A 144 4.68 9.14 17.34
CA GLN A 144 4.64 8.90 18.78
C GLN A 144 3.39 8.12 19.23
N ARG A 145 2.95 7.17 18.41
CA ARG A 145 1.75 6.37 18.63
C ARG A 145 2.11 4.98 19.18
N LYS A 146 1.30 4.50 20.12
CA LYS A 146 1.36 3.12 20.60
C LYS A 146 0.54 2.24 19.66
N ALA A 147 1.13 1.86 18.53
CA ALA A 147 0.45 1.10 17.50
C ALA A 147 1.34 -0.02 16.93
N CYS A 148 0.72 -1.08 16.44
CA CYS A 148 1.36 -2.17 15.71
C CYS A 148 0.57 -2.47 14.44
N ILE A 149 1.29 -2.83 13.36
CA ILE A 149 0.71 -3.24 12.09
C ILE A 149 1.03 -4.70 11.78
N TYR A 150 0.03 -5.43 11.30
CA TYR A 150 0.16 -6.80 10.83
C TYR A 150 -0.32 -6.87 9.38
N LEU A 151 0.49 -7.48 8.52
CA LEU A 151 0.23 -7.58 7.09
C LEU A 151 0.37 -9.03 6.64
N SER A 152 -0.58 -9.51 5.85
CA SER A 152 -0.57 -10.83 5.24
C SER A 152 -0.90 -10.75 3.76
N ALA A 153 -0.13 -11.47 2.95
CA ALA A 153 -0.46 -11.72 1.56
C ALA A 153 -0.23 -13.20 1.27
N LYS A 154 -1.16 -13.81 0.54
CA LYS A 154 -1.04 -15.17 0.01
C LYS A 154 -1.17 -15.08 -1.49
N VAL A 155 -0.14 -15.47 -2.20
CA VAL A 155 -0.06 -15.48 -3.66
C VAL A 155 0.41 -16.87 -4.07
N ASP A 156 -0.27 -17.47 -5.04
CA ASP A 156 0.13 -18.77 -5.57
C ASP A 156 1.18 -18.64 -6.70
N ASN A 157 1.60 -19.78 -7.24
CA ASN A 157 2.59 -19.82 -8.31
C ASN A 157 2.07 -19.31 -9.67
N GLU A 158 0.76 -19.21 -9.85
CA GLU A 158 0.10 -18.67 -11.05
C GLU A 158 -0.15 -17.16 -10.91
N VAL A 159 0.36 -16.56 -9.81
CA VAL A 159 0.20 -15.13 -9.46
C VAL A 159 -1.27 -14.78 -9.14
N GLU A 160 -2.04 -15.74 -8.66
CA GLU A 160 -3.35 -15.44 -8.07
C GLU A 160 -3.17 -14.92 -6.64
N VAL A 161 -3.65 -13.71 -6.38
CA VAL A 161 -3.64 -13.11 -5.04
C VAL A 161 -4.83 -13.65 -4.26
N LEU A 162 -4.60 -14.70 -3.49
CA LEU A 162 -5.62 -15.38 -2.68
C LEU A 162 -6.03 -14.56 -1.46
N GLN A 163 -5.11 -13.73 -0.95
CA GLN A 163 -5.34 -12.86 0.22
C GLN A 163 -4.34 -11.69 0.21
N ALA A 164 -4.87 -10.49 0.48
CA ALA A 164 -4.06 -9.30 0.75
C ALA A 164 -4.77 -8.49 1.85
N ARG A 165 -4.34 -8.67 3.12
CA ARG A 165 -5.01 -8.10 4.29
C ARG A 165 -4.03 -7.47 5.26
N GLY A 166 -4.55 -6.55 6.06
CA GLY A 166 -3.81 -5.96 7.15
C GLY A 166 -4.69 -5.56 8.31
N VAL A 167 -4.04 -5.44 9.47
CA VAL A 167 -4.65 -4.95 10.72
C VAL A 167 -3.69 -3.96 11.35
N LEU A 168 -4.21 -2.80 11.73
CA LEU A 168 -3.53 -1.78 12.52
C LEU A 168 -4.25 -1.70 13.88
N VAL A 169 -3.52 -1.96 14.96
CA VAL A 169 -4.01 -1.86 16.33
C VAL A 169 -3.34 -0.68 17.02
N GLU A 170 -4.11 0.22 17.59
CA GLU A 170 -3.62 1.38 18.31
C GLU A 170 -4.22 1.49 19.69
N ALA A 171 -3.37 1.58 20.71
CA ALA A 171 -3.76 1.93 22.06
C ALA A 171 -3.80 3.46 22.21
N LEU A 172 -4.99 4.00 22.46
CA LEU A 172 -5.18 5.43 22.67
C LEU A 172 -4.60 5.87 24.03
N PRO A 173 -4.44 7.19 24.26
CA PRO A 173 -4.02 7.70 25.56
C PRO A 173 -4.90 7.13 26.69
N ASP A 174 -4.25 6.77 27.80
CA ASP A 174 -4.85 6.10 28.98
C ASP A 174 -5.37 4.66 28.74
N SER A 175 -5.08 4.02 27.63
CA SER A 175 -5.27 2.59 27.48
C SER A 175 -4.27 1.84 28.35
N ALA A 176 -4.75 0.88 29.13
CA ALA A 176 -3.91 -0.03 29.91
C ALA A 176 -3.37 -1.19 29.06
N MET A 177 -3.79 -1.31 27.80
CA MET A 177 -3.48 -2.44 26.94
C MET A 177 -2.15 -2.24 26.21
N SER A 178 -1.39 -3.32 26.08
CA SER A 178 -0.19 -3.35 25.26
C SER A 178 -0.54 -3.82 23.86
N VAL A 179 -0.29 -2.98 22.84
CA VAL A 179 -0.57 -3.34 21.44
C VAL A 179 0.23 -4.56 20.96
N THR A 180 1.39 -4.83 21.55
CA THR A 180 2.21 -6.01 21.22
C THR A 180 1.64 -7.33 21.74
N ALA A 181 0.63 -7.28 22.63
CA ALA A 181 -0.08 -8.47 23.10
C ALA A 181 -1.14 -8.96 22.10
N PHE A 182 -1.52 -8.11 21.14
CA PHE A 182 -2.48 -8.45 20.11
C PHE A 182 -1.77 -8.99 18.88
N ILE A 183 -1.38 -10.25 18.92
CA ILE A 183 -0.90 -10.92 17.70
C ILE A 183 -2.14 -11.57 17.08
N PRO A 184 -2.69 -11.00 16.00
CA PRO A 184 -3.72 -11.71 15.26
C PRO A 184 -3.06 -12.98 14.72
N GLY A 185 -3.76 -14.10 14.82
CA GLY A 185 -3.34 -15.32 14.16
C GLY A 185 -3.35 -15.15 12.63
N ASP A 186 -3.92 -16.10 11.93
CA ASP A 186 -4.16 -15.95 10.51
C ASP A 186 -5.18 -14.81 10.24
N LEU A 187 -4.81 -13.80 9.42
CA LEU A 187 -5.69 -12.70 9.01
C LEU A 187 -6.82 -13.17 8.06
N SER A 188 -7.06 -14.47 7.94
CA SER A 188 -8.18 -15.01 7.14
C SER A 188 -9.53 -14.94 7.84
N SER A 189 -9.55 -14.77 9.16
CA SER A 189 -10.78 -14.64 9.95
C SER A 189 -11.53 -13.33 9.63
N SER A 190 -12.81 -13.26 10.03
CA SER A 190 -13.56 -12.02 9.94
C SER A 190 -13.04 -10.96 10.94
N PRO A 191 -13.21 -9.65 10.68
CA PRO A 191 -12.83 -8.61 11.63
C PRO A 191 -13.43 -8.84 13.02
N ARG A 192 -14.70 -9.27 13.13
CA ARG A 192 -15.34 -9.59 14.42
C ARG A 192 -14.68 -10.74 15.15
N ASP A 193 -14.31 -11.81 14.45
CA ASP A 193 -13.64 -12.96 15.05
C ASP A 193 -12.24 -12.58 15.54
N MET A 194 -11.52 -11.78 14.76
CA MET A 194 -10.20 -11.26 15.16
C MET A 194 -10.31 -10.35 16.39
N LEU A 195 -11.29 -9.46 16.45
CA LEU A 195 -11.55 -8.61 17.62
C LEU A 195 -11.88 -9.46 18.86
N ALA A 196 -12.69 -10.50 18.72
CA ALA A 196 -13.00 -11.40 19.82
C ALA A 196 -11.75 -12.15 20.32
N GLN A 197 -10.90 -12.63 19.42
CA GLN A 197 -9.63 -13.28 19.75
C GLN A 197 -8.66 -12.32 20.47
N MET A 198 -8.67 -11.06 20.13
CA MET A 198 -7.88 -10.00 20.77
C MET A 198 -8.47 -9.53 22.11
N GLY A 199 -9.60 -10.08 22.55
CA GLY A 199 -10.29 -9.61 23.75
C GLY A 199 -11.05 -8.30 23.57
N LEU A 200 -11.26 -7.84 22.34
CA LEU A 200 -11.94 -6.61 21.98
C LEU A 200 -13.36 -6.87 21.44
N GLY A 201 -14.05 -7.88 21.98
CA GLY A 201 -15.37 -8.28 21.50
C GLY A 201 -16.47 -7.20 21.66
N LYS A 202 -16.20 -6.13 22.42
CA LYS A 202 -17.08 -4.97 22.60
C LYS A 202 -16.81 -3.84 21.60
N ALA A 203 -15.81 -3.99 20.73
CA ALA A 203 -15.50 -2.98 19.74
C ALA A 203 -16.68 -2.76 18.78
N GLU A 204 -16.92 -1.51 18.48
CA GLU A 204 -17.98 -1.06 17.57
C GLU A 204 -17.38 -0.59 16.23
N LEU A 205 -18.03 -0.98 15.14
CA LEU A 205 -17.69 -0.48 13.83
C LEU A 205 -18.05 1.01 13.73
N LYS A 206 -17.08 1.84 13.44
CA LYS A 206 -17.25 3.30 13.32
C LYS A 206 -17.32 3.78 11.89
N ASN A 207 -16.57 3.13 10.99
CA ASN A 207 -16.51 3.53 9.58
C ASN A 207 -16.22 2.33 8.69
N THR A 208 -16.70 2.40 7.44
CA THR A 208 -16.34 1.46 6.36
C THR A 208 -16.10 2.24 5.09
N VAL A 209 -14.92 2.06 4.49
CA VAL A 209 -14.52 2.69 3.24
C VAL A 209 -14.31 1.61 2.19
N PRO A 210 -15.01 1.65 1.05
CA PRO A 210 -14.72 0.74 -0.06
C PRO A 210 -13.32 1.01 -0.60
N LEU A 211 -12.57 -0.05 -0.87
CA LEU A 211 -11.24 0.05 -1.46
C LEU A 211 -11.28 -0.47 -2.90
N GLY A 212 -10.37 0.03 -3.74
CA GLY A 212 -10.25 -0.45 -5.10
C GLY A 212 -9.15 0.24 -5.89
N PHE A 213 -8.73 -0.44 -6.94
CA PHE A 213 -7.76 0.13 -7.86
C PHE A 213 -8.38 1.29 -8.67
N ALA A 214 -7.70 2.44 -8.66
CA ALA A 214 -7.97 3.52 -9.61
C ALA A 214 -6.70 4.34 -9.86
N CYS A 215 -6.44 4.68 -11.11
CA CYS A 215 -5.30 5.51 -11.47
C CYS A 215 -5.77 6.80 -12.15
N ARG A 216 -5.10 7.89 -11.80
CA ARG A 216 -5.36 9.24 -12.33
C ARG A 216 -4.59 9.54 -13.61
N CYS A 217 -3.92 8.54 -14.22
CA CYS A 217 -3.22 8.73 -15.50
C CYS A 217 -4.21 8.91 -16.65
N SER A 218 -3.81 9.72 -17.64
CA SER A 218 -4.56 9.92 -18.87
C SER A 218 -3.60 10.22 -20.02
N PRO A 219 -4.05 10.10 -21.30
CA PRO A 219 -3.25 10.50 -22.46
C PRO A 219 -2.76 11.96 -22.37
N GLU A 220 -3.64 12.87 -21.89
CA GLU A 220 -3.32 14.29 -21.74
C GLU A 220 -2.20 14.52 -20.72
N ARG A 221 -2.21 13.79 -19.62
CA ARG A 221 -1.14 13.81 -18.61
C ARG A 221 0.16 13.26 -19.16
N ALA A 222 0.11 12.17 -19.92
CA ALA A 222 1.27 11.62 -20.60
C ALA A 222 1.85 12.64 -21.58
N ALA A 223 1.01 13.27 -22.43
CA ALA A 223 1.41 14.32 -23.34
C ALA A 223 2.01 15.54 -22.62
N SER A 224 1.45 15.94 -21.47
CA SER A 224 1.99 17.07 -20.70
C SER A 224 3.41 16.84 -20.17
N MET A 225 3.83 15.59 -19.98
CA MET A 225 5.21 15.26 -19.59
C MET A 225 6.19 15.55 -20.72
N LEU A 226 5.79 15.35 -21.98
CA LEU A 226 6.61 15.70 -23.15
C LEU A 226 6.78 17.22 -23.29
N ASN A 227 5.76 17.97 -22.94
CA ASN A 227 5.81 19.43 -22.97
C ASN A 227 6.77 20.03 -21.92
N ALA A 228 7.20 19.24 -20.95
CA ALA A 228 8.20 19.64 -19.96
C ALA A 228 9.66 19.46 -20.43
N LEU A 229 9.87 18.72 -21.53
CA LEU A 229 11.17 18.59 -22.19
C LEU A 229 11.50 19.86 -22.96
N ASP A 230 12.78 20.17 -23.07
CA ASP A 230 13.21 21.29 -23.92
C ASP A 230 13.03 20.97 -25.42
N GLU A 231 13.12 22.00 -26.26
CA GLU A 231 12.86 21.87 -27.69
C GLU A 231 13.86 20.95 -28.41
N LYS A 232 15.10 20.91 -27.93
CA LYS A 232 16.15 20.02 -28.45
C LYS A 232 15.88 18.57 -28.10
N GLU A 233 15.58 18.28 -26.84
CA GLU A 233 15.26 16.95 -26.36
C GLU A 233 14.02 16.39 -27.08
N ARG A 234 13.04 17.25 -27.31
CA ARG A 234 11.80 16.91 -28.02
C ARG A 234 12.02 16.62 -29.50
N ALA A 235 12.90 17.39 -30.15
CA ALA A 235 13.24 17.19 -31.56
C ALA A 235 14.01 15.89 -31.86
N GLU A 236 14.64 15.28 -30.84
CA GLU A 236 15.33 13.99 -30.95
C GLU A 236 14.39 12.80 -30.80
N LEU A 237 13.15 13.01 -30.36
CA LEU A 237 12.16 11.94 -30.19
C LEU A 237 11.52 11.56 -31.52
N PRO A 238 11.07 10.29 -31.65
CA PRO A 238 10.28 9.86 -32.80
C PRO A 238 8.91 10.59 -32.79
N PRO A 239 8.20 10.63 -33.95
CA PRO A 239 6.92 11.33 -34.07
C PRO A 239 5.83 10.86 -33.08
N GLU A 240 5.93 9.60 -32.64
CA GLU A 240 5.07 9.00 -31.61
C GLU A 240 5.94 8.21 -30.64
N ILE A 241 5.61 8.30 -29.35
CA ILE A 241 6.27 7.50 -28.30
C ILE A 241 5.26 6.86 -27.37
N ASP A 242 5.63 5.72 -26.82
CA ASP A 242 4.87 5.04 -25.81
C ASP A 242 5.33 5.48 -24.41
N ILE A 243 4.38 6.01 -23.62
CA ILE A 243 4.61 6.42 -22.24
C ILE A 243 3.83 5.49 -21.30
N THR A 244 4.54 4.73 -20.49
CA THR A 244 3.93 3.82 -19.52
C THR A 244 3.81 4.49 -18.14
N CYS A 245 2.60 4.47 -17.59
CA CYS A 245 2.36 4.94 -16.22
C CYS A 245 2.95 3.95 -15.21
N HIS A 246 3.95 4.35 -14.44
CA HIS A 246 4.57 3.50 -13.42
C HIS A 246 3.56 3.03 -12.36
N MET A 247 2.56 3.86 -12.01
CA MET A 247 1.60 3.53 -10.96
C MET A 247 0.55 2.47 -11.34
N CYS A 248 0.37 2.14 -12.63
CA CYS A 248 -0.66 1.19 -13.04
C CYS A 248 -0.33 0.35 -14.29
N GLY A 249 0.86 0.48 -14.85
CA GLY A 249 1.29 -0.27 -16.04
C GLY A 249 0.59 0.12 -17.35
N ARG A 250 -0.35 1.09 -17.36
CA ARG A 250 -1.03 1.50 -18.60
C ARG A 250 -0.08 2.28 -19.50
N THR A 251 -0.01 1.87 -20.75
CA THR A 251 0.76 2.56 -21.80
C THR A 251 -0.15 3.46 -22.64
N PHE A 252 0.35 4.63 -23.00
CA PHE A 252 -0.28 5.61 -23.89
C PHE A 252 0.67 5.93 -25.02
N THR A 253 0.23 5.74 -26.26
CA THR A 253 0.95 6.26 -27.44
C THR A 253 0.62 7.74 -27.59
N VAL A 254 1.64 8.58 -27.56
CA VAL A 254 1.50 10.05 -27.57
C VAL A 254 2.27 10.61 -28.75
N ALA A 255 1.61 11.47 -29.54
CA ALA A 255 2.27 12.21 -30.60
C ALA A 255 3.20 13.29 -30.02
N VAL A 256 4.43 13.33 -30.50
CA VAL A 256 5.40 14.39 -30.18
C VAL A 256 5.11 15.58 -31.06
N GLN A 257 4.49 16.61 -30.46
CA GLN A 257 4.27 17.89 -31.16
C GLN A 257 5.58 18.66 -31.22
N GLY A 258 6.04 18.92 -32.44
CA GLY A 258 7.21 19.76 -32.73
C GLY A 258 6.95 21.24 -32.44
#